data_64e17f2e3fe9ba2c703ada3b5c24f36e
#
_entry.id   64e17f2e3fe9ba2c703ada3b5c24f36e
#
_cell.length_a   1.000
_cell.length_b   1.000
_cell.length_c   1.000
_cell.angle_alpha   90.00
_cell.angle_beta   90.00
_cell.angle_gamma   90.00
#
_symmetry.space_group_name_H-M   'P 1'
#
loop_
_entity.id
_entity.type
_entity.pdbx_description
1 polymer ?
#
loop_
_entity_poly.entity_id
_entity_poly.type
_entity_poly.pdbx_seq_one_letter_code
_entity_poly.pdbx_strand_id
1 'polypeptide(L)'
;MIEKQVKQIVKRITVNDYIMENMFCAPKGALGRLGGQLMSQDRWLPAWVLDLLEIHPSDSALEVGSGPGLGLQLAAARAHQGRAVGVDLSETMLEMARRRNRALIEAGRIELHLGSADKLPFNDATFDKAMTINSHHIWPDPVAGLREVRRTLRAGGRIAIAITRFSYASPAKFENHLIDAGFADVSVHTGEPGTCALGRA
;
A
#
# COMPACT_ATOMS: atom_id res chain seq x y z
N MET A 1 -18.71 -8.66 40.83
CA MET A 1 -19.38 -7.97 39.70
C MET A 1 -18.37 -7.28 38.77
N ILE A 2 -17.46 -6.48 39.29
CA ILE A 2 -16.42 -5.74 38.52
C ILE A 2 -15.49 -6.68 37.73
N GLU A 3 -15.02 -7.76 38.33
CA GLU A 3 -14.10 -8.71 37.69
C GLU A 3 -14.71 -9.42 36.46
N LYS A 4 -15.99 -9.69 36.48
CA LYS A 4 -16.74 -10.26 35.34
C LYS A 4 -16.88 -9.24 34.21
N GLN A 5 -17.09 -7.97 34.54
CA GLN A 5 -17.14 -6.88 33.56
C GLN A 5 -15.76 -6.60 32.94
N VAL A 6 -14.70 -6.59 33.74
CA VAL A 6 -13.32 -6.42 33.24
C VAL A 6 -12.92 -7.55 32.30
N LYS A 7 -13.19 -8.83 32.67
CA LYS A 7 -12.96 -9.98 31.78
C LYS A 7 -13.74 -9.90 30.47
N GLN A 8 -14.96 -9.34 30.50
CA GLN A 8 -15.79 -9.19 29.32
C GLN A 8 -15.30 -8.05 28.41
N ILE A 9 -14.78 -6.96 28.99
CA ILE A 9 -14.16 -5.84 28.27
C ILE A 9 -12.84 -6.28 27.64
N VAL A 10 -11.96 -6.93 28.40
CA VAL A 10 -10.69 -7.49 27.89
C VAL A 10 -10.93 -8.48 26.76
N LYS A 11 -11.92 -9.37 26.91
CA LYS A 11 -12.29 -10.33 25.84
C LYS A 11 -12.82 -9.63 24.59
N ARG A 12 -13.58 -8.52 24.72
CA ARG A 12 -14.06 -7.72 23.59
C ARG A 12 -12.92 -7.00 22.87
N ILE A 13 -11.99 -6.40 23.62
CA ILE A 13 -10.81 -5.73 23.05
C ILE A 13 -9.96 -6.74 22.27
N THR A 14 -9.62 -7.88 22.91
CA THR A 14 -8.78 -8.92 22.28
C THR A 14 -9.42 -9.53 21.02
N VAL A 15 -10.74 -9.73 21.00
CA VAL A 15 -11.46 -10.21 19.81
C VAL A 15 -11.47 -9.16 18.70
N ASN A 16 -11.65 -7.89 19.05
CA ASN A 16 -11.64 -6.79 18.08
C ASN A 16 -10.26 -6.61 17.45
N ASP A 17 -9.20 -6.68 18.28
CA ASP A 17 -7.82 -6.59 17.81
C ASP A 17 -7.47 -7.77 16.89
N TYR A 18 -7.86 -8.98 17.25
CA TYR A 18 -7.68 -10.16 16.42
C TYR A 18 -8.39 -10.05 15.07
N ILE A 19 -9.62 -9.54 15.04
CA ILE A 19 -10.39 -9.34 13.81
C ILE A 19 -9.69 -8.28 12.95
N MET A 20 -9.32 -7.12 13.52
CA MET A 20 -8.68 -6.04 12.80
C MET A 20 -7.33 -6.47 12.22
N GLU A 21 -6.51 -7.17 13.01
CA GLU A 21 -5.23 -7.70 12.57
C GLU A 21 -5.39 -8.64 11.38
N ASN A 22 -6.26 -9.66 11.49
CA ASN A 22 -6.42 -10.68 10.46
C ASN A 22 -7.27 -10.23 9.26
N MET A 23 -8.02 -9.13 9.38
CA MET A 23 -8.77 -8.53 8.26
C MET A 23 -7.96 -7.49 7.49
N PHE A 24 -7.21 -6.63 8.18
CA PHE A 24 -6.69 -5.40 7.58
C PHE A 24 -5.19 -5.20 7.77
N CYS A 25 -4.59 -5.59 8.92
CA CYS A 25 -3.16 -5.33 9.18
C CYS A 25 -2.26 -6.44 8.63
N ALA A 26 -2.60 -7.70 8.89
CA ALA A 26 -1.94 -8.88 8.35
C ALA A 26 -2.98 -9.90 7.87
N PRO A 27 -3.70 -9.61 6.77
CA PRO A 27 -4.89 -10.38 6.37
C PRO A 27 -4.61 -11.86 6.15
N LYS A 28 -5.37 -12.74 6.85
CA LYS A 28 -5.20 -14.20 6.77
C LYS A 28 -6.54 -14.93 6.66
N GLY A 29 -6.56 -15.99 5.87
CA GLY A 29 -7.68 -16.93 5.76
C GLY A 29 -9.00 -16.27 5.34
N ALA A 30 -10.12 -16.69 5.93
CA ALA A 30 -11.46 -16.19 5.59
C ALA A 30 -11.66 -14.71 5.96
N LEU A 31 -11.15 -14.28 7.13
CA LEU A 31 -11.21 -12.87 7.56
C LEU A 31 -10.42 -11.98 6.63
N GLY A 32 -9.22 -12.39 6.23
CA GLY A 32 -8.41 -11.66 5.26
C GLY A 32 -9.11 -11.54 3.90
N ARG A 33 -9.75 -12.60 3.41
CA ARG A 33 -10.54 -12.55 2.17
C ARG A 33 -11.71 -11.57 2.26
N LEU A 34 -12.43 -11.56 3.39
CA LEU A 34 -13.51 -10.59 3.61
C LEU A 34 -12.98 -9.15 3.64
N GLY A 35 -11.89 -8.90 4.36
CA GLY A 35 -11.21 -7.60 4.40
C GLY A 35 -10.78 -7.16 3.00
N GLY A 36 -10.14 -8.04 2.25
CA GLY A 36 -9.71 -7.78 0.87
C GLY A 36 -10.88 -7.48 -0.08
N GLN A 37 -12.05 -8.12 0.10
CA GLN A 37 -13.25 -7.79 -0.67
C GLN A 37 -13.75 -6.38 -0.37
N LEU A 38 -13.76 -5.97 0.90
CA LEU A 38 -14.14 -4.63 1.31
C LEU A 38 -13.17 -3.58 0.75
N MET A 39 -11.86 -3.80 0.89
CA MET A 39 -10.81 -2.93 0.32
C MET A 39 -10.92 -2.80 -1.22
N SER A 40 -11.44 -3.82 -1.88
CA SER A 40 -11.56 -3.87 -3.34
C SER A 40 -12.67 -2.98 -3.93
N GLN A 41 -13.50 -2.38 -3.11
CA GLN A 41 -14.66 -1.59 -3.56
C GLN A 41 -14.32 -0.13 -3.80
N ASP A 42 -13.32 0.41 -3.09
CA ASP A 42 -12.90 1.80 -3.24
C ASP A 42 -11.89 1.95 -4.38
N ARG A 43 -12.37 2.42 -5.52
CA ARG A 43 -11.54 2.74 -6.70
C ARG A 43 -11.09 4.21 -6.72
N TRP A 44 -11.69 5.06 -5.92
CA TRP A 44 -11.48 6.51 -5.97
C TRP A 44 -10.10 6.89 -5.44
N LEU A 45 -9.73 6.35 -4.27
CA LEU A 45 -8.44 6.66 -3.67
C LEU A 45 -7.27 6.20 -4.55
N PRO A 46 -7.19 4.93 -5.02
CA PRO A 46 -6.11 4.51 -5.93
C PRO A 46 -6.08 5.30 -7.24
N ALA A 47 -7.22 5.62 -7.84
CA ALA A 47 -7.26 6.39 -9.08
C ALA A 47 -6.70 7.80 -8.88
N TRP A 48 -7.11 8.48 -7.82
CA TRP A 48 -6.63 9.81 -7.47
C TRP A 48 -5.13 9.83 -7.13
N VAL A 49 -4.62 8.82 -6.41
CA VAL A 49 -3.18 8.66 -6.13
C VAL A 49 -2.37 8.53 -7.41
N LEU A 50 -2.84 7.73 -8.37
CA LEU A 50 -2.17 7.53 -9.64
C LEU A 50 -2.19 8.79 -10.52
N ASP A 51 -3.24 9.62 -10.40
CA ASP A 51 -3.31 10.92 -11.09
C ASP A 51 -2.28 11.89 -10.50
N LEU A 52 -2.15 11.94 -9.15
CA LEU A 52 -1.12 12.74 -8.47
C LEU A 52 0.30 12.27 -8.75
N LEU A 53 0.54 10.96 -8.91
CA LEU A 53 1.83 10.39 -9.29
C LEU A 53 2.21 10.68 -10.74
N GLU A 54 1.24 11.02 -11.59
CA GLU A 54 1.47 11.24 -13.02
C GLU A 54 2.13 10.03 -13.68
N ILE A 55 1.45 8.86 -13.60
CA ILE A 55 1.96 7.63 -14.21
C ILE A 55 2.01 7.77 -15.73
N HIS A 56 3.20 7.64 -16.31
CA HIS A 56 3.41 7.62 -17.76
C HIS A 56 3.22 6.22 -18.36
N PRO A 57 2.90 6.13 -19.67
CA PRO A 57 2.69 4.85 -20.34
C PRO A 57 3.85 3.86 -20.21
N SER A 58 5.09 4.32 -20.16
CA SER A 58 6.32 3.51 -20.10
C SER A 58 6.82 3.25 -18.70
N ASP A 59 6.18 3.79 -17.64
CA ASP A 59 6.66 3.68 -16.27
C ASP A 59 6.67 2.23 -15.76
N SER A 60 7.66 1.93 -14.94
CA SER A 60 7.68 0.78 -14.03
C SER A 60 7.23 1.25 -12.66
N ALA A 61 6.05 0.81 -12.21
CA ALA A 61 5.43 1.26 -10.96
C ALA A 61 5.48 0.16 -9.89
N LEU A 62 5.83 0.53 -8.64
CA LEU A 62 5.83 -0.34 -7.46
C LEU A 62 4.67 0.01 -6.54
N GLU A 63 3.94 -0.99 -6.05
CA GLU A 63 2.99 -0.84 -4.94
C GLU A 63 3.43 -1.70 -3.76
N VAL A 64 3.70 -1.07 -2.59
CA VAL A 64 4.06 -1.76 -1.35
C VAL A 64 2.84 -1.83 -0.42
N GLY A 65 2.46 -3.04 -0.05
CA GLY A 65 1.17 -3.34 0.56
C GLY A 65 0.07 -3.35 -0.50
N SER A 66 0.27 -4.15 -1.56
CA SER A 66 -0.62 -4.14 -2.73
C SER A 66 -2.03 -4.70 -2.48
N GLY A 67 -2.22 -5.35 -1.32
CA GLY A 67 -3.50 -5.93 -0.96
C GLY A 67 -4.09 -6.81 -2.06
N PRO A 68 -5.41 -6.71 -2.34
CA PRO A 68 -6.08 -7.50 -3.37
C PRO A 68 -5.83 -7.01 -4.81
N GLY A 69 -4.84 -6.12 -5.02
CA GLY A 69 -4.28 -5.75 -6.33
C GLY A 69 -5.12 -4.79 -7.17
N LEU A 70 -6.00 -3.99 -6.57
CA LEU A 70 -6.76 -2.98 -7.31
C LEU A 70 -5.89 -1.81 -7.77
N GLY A 71 -4.99 -1.31 -6.90
CA GLY A 71 -4.03 -0.26 -7.25
C GLY A 71 -3.13 -0.69 -8.40
N LEU A 72 -2.61 -1.93 -8.35
CA LEU A 72 -1.82 -2.52 -9.43
C LEU A 72 -2.57 -2.58 -10.76
N GLN A 73 -3.85 -2.99 -10.73
CA GLN A 73 -4.68 -3.04 -11.94
C GLN A 73 -4.79 -1.67 -12.60
N LEU A 74 -5.03 -0.64 -11.80
CA LEU A 74 -5.17 0.73 -12.29
C LEU A 74 -3.83 1.32 -12.74
N ALA A 75 -2.72 1.01 -12.02
CA ALA A 75 -1.37 1.40 -12.42
C ALA A 75 -0.95 0.77 -13.74
N ALA A 76 -1.15 -0.54 -13.92
CA ALA A 76 -0.87 -1.23 -15.17
C ALA A 76 -1.72 -0.73 -16.35
N ALA A 77 -2.94 -0.27 -16.10
CA ALA A 77 -3.76 0.34 -17.15
C ALA A 77 -3.19 1.68 -17.62
N ARG A 78 -2.60 2.49 -16.73
CA ARG A 78 -1.93 3.74 -17.08
C ARG A 78 -0.56 3.49 -17.73
N ALA A 79 0.27 2.69 -17.08
CA ALA A 79 1.58 2.27 -17.59
C ALA A 79 1.46 1.20 -18.67
N HIS A 80 0.66 1.41 -19.72
CA HIS A 80 0.27 0.37 -20.68
C HIS A 80 1.41 -0.14 -21.58
N GLN A 81 2.56 0.51 -21.61
CA GLN A 81 3.82 0.08 -22.25
C GLN A 81 4.89 -0.32 -21.21
N GLY A 82 4.66 -0.01 -19.94
CA GLY A 82 5.48 -0.35 -18.81
C GLY A 82 4.92 -1.54 -18.01
N ARG A 83 5.13 -1.56 -16.69
CA ARG A 83 4.66 -2.63 -15.81
C ARG A 83 4.26 -2.10 -14.43
N ALA A 84 3.49 -2.88 -13.69
CA ALA A 84 3.23 -2.68 -12.27
C ALA A 84 3.70 -3.88 -11.45
N VAL A 85 4.38 -3.62 -10.33
CA VAL A 85 4.91 -4.66 -9.44
C VAL A 85 4.32 -4.46 -8.05
N GLY A 86 3.80 -5.52 -7.45
CA GLY A 86 3.21 -5.51 -6.12
C GLY A 86 4.01 -6.32 -5.11
N VAL A 87 4.17 -5.77 -3.91
CA VAL A 87 4.71 -6.49 -2.75
C VAL A 87 3.66 -6.47 -1.65
N ASP A 88 3.43 -7.62 -1.02
CA ASP A 88 2.54 -7.74 0.14
C ASP A 88 3.06 -8.81 1.10
N LEU A 89 2.85 -8.62 2.41
CA LEU A 89 3.19 -9.61 3.45
C LEU A 89 2.19 -10.76 3.52
N SER A 90 1.00 -10.58 2.97
CA SER A 90 -0.10 -11.53 3.06
C SER A 90 -0.24 -12.37 1.79
N GLU A 91 0.05 -13.67 1.90
CA GLU A 91 -0.23 -14.61 0.80
C GLU A 91 -1.73 -14.62 0.42
N THR A 92 -2.63 -14.41 1.39
CA THR A 92 -4.08 -14.27 1.12
C THR A 92 -4.37 -13.08 0.20
N MET A 93 -3.70 -11.94 0.41
CA MET A 93 -3.84 -10.77 -0.45
C MET A 93 -3.26 -11.02 -1.83
N LEU A 94 -2.08 -11.63 -1.91
CA LEU A 94 -1.45 -11.99 -3.18
C LEU A 94 -2.29 -13.00 -3.99
N GLU A 95 -2.93 -13.97 -3.34
CA GLU A 95 -3.89 -14.88 -4.02
C GLU A 95 -5.06 -14.09 -4.63
N MET A 96 -5.61 -13.13 -3.89
CA MET A 96 -6.69 -12.28 -4.40
C MET A 96 -6.21 -11.39 -5.54
N ALA A 97 -5.02 -10.80 -5.42
CA ALA A 97 -4.38 -9.99 -6.47
C ALA A 97 -4.11 -10.81 -7.73
N ARG A 98 -3.62 -12.06 -7.61
CA ARG A 98 -3.43 -13.00 -8.75
C ARG A 98 -4.73 -13.28 -9.48
N ARG A 99 -5.81 -13.54 -8.73
CA ARG A 99 -7.13 -13.80 -9.35
C ARG A 99 -7.67 -12.58 -10.07
N ARG A 100 -7.57 -11.41 -9.46
CA ARG A 100 -8.02 -10.13 -10.04
C ARG A 100 -7.28 -9.79 -11.33
N ASN A 101 -5.97 -9.97 -11.32
CA ASN A 101 -5.08 -9.46 -12.36
C ASN A 101 -4.55 -10.56 -13.28
N ARG A 102 -5.21 -11.73 -13.33
CA ARG A 102 -4.72 -12.92 -14.04
C ARG A 102 -4.25 -12.62 -15.45
N ALA A 103 -5.07 -11.96 -16.26
CA ALA A 103 -4.73 -11.66 -17.65
C ALA A 103 -3.52 -10.71 -17.79
N LEU A 104 -3.37 -9.74 -16.87
CA LEU A 104 -2.24 -8.81 -16.85
C LEU A 104 -0.94 -9.49 -16.37
N ILE A 105 -1.04 -10.47 -15.47
CA ILE A 105 0.10 -11.29 -15.03
C ILE A 105 0.54 -12.21 -16.17
N GLU A 106 -0.38 -12.91 -16.83
CA GLU A 106 -0.09 -13.76 -17.99
C GLU A 106 0.54 -12.97 -19.15
N ALA A 107 0.18 -11.69 -19.30
CA ALA A 107 0.76 -10.78 -20.27
C ALA A 107 2.10 -10.14 -19.81
N GLY A 108 2.63 -10.50 -18.64
CA GLY A 108 3.88 -9.92 -18.08
C GLY A 108 3.78 -8.45 -17.65
N ARG A 109 2.55 -7.94 -17.49
CA ARG A 109 2.27 -6.54 -17.18
C ARG A 109 2.16 -6.27 -15.66
N ILE A 110 1.87 -7.32 -14.88
CA ILE A 110 1.85 -7.28 -13.43
C ILE A 110 2.72 -8.41 -12.89
N GLU A 111 3.53 -8.09 -11.88
CA GLU A 111 4.34 -9.03 -11.12
C GLU A 111 4.01 -8.91 -9.63
N LEU A 112 4.01 -10.02 -8.89
CA LEU A 112 3.63 -10.07 -7.47
C LEU A 112 4.67 -10.81 -6.65
N HIS A 113 5.09 -10.19 -5.53
CA HIS A 113 6.07 -10.73 -4.61
C HIS A 113 5.53 -10.78 -3.18
N LEU A 114 5.81 -11.88 -2.48
CA LEU A 114 5.66 -11.95 -1.03
C LEU A 114 6.89 -11.28 -0.40
N GLY A 115 6.67 -10.28 0.45
CA GLY A 115 7.78 -9.55 1.06
C GLY A 115 7.35 -8.43 2.00
N SER A 116 8.33 -7.89 2.71
CA SER A 116 8.18 -6.78 3.63
C SER A 116 8.69 -5.47 3.02
N ALA A 117 8.16 -4.35 3.48
CA ALA A 117 8.53 -3.01 3.02
C ALA A 117 10.00 -2.65 3.34
N ASP A 118 10.55 -3.18 4.43
CA ASP A 118 11.92 -2.95 4.91
C ASP A 118 12.98 -3.78 4.17
N LYS A 119 12.55 -4.74 3.32
CA LYS A 119 13.45 -5.57 2.52
C LYS A 119 12.79 -5.95 1.20
N LEU A 120 12.88 -5.06 0.23
CA LEU A 120 12.30 -5.27 -1.10
C LEU A 120 13.23 -6.13 -1.98
N PRO A 121 12.71 -7.15 -2.69
CA PRO A 121 13.52 -8.08 -3.49
C PRO A 121 13.90 -7.47 -4.85
N PHE A 122 14.29 -6.21 -4.89
CA PHE A 122 14.61 -5.50 -6.14
C PHE A 122 15.97 -4.80 -6.05
N ASN A 123 16.59 -4.64 -7.20
CA ASN A 123 17.80 -3.85 -7.35
C ASN A 123 17.53 -2.35 -7.16
N ASP A 124 18.57 -1.59 -6.90
CA ASP A 124 18.53 -0.13 -6.88
C ASP A 124 18.03 0.41 -8.22
N ALA A 125 17.37 1.58 -8.20
CA ALA A 125 16.96 2.31 -9.38
C ALA A 125 16.14 1.47 -10.41
N THR A 126 15.23 0.63 -9.92
CA THR A 126 14.40 -0.27 -10.74
C THR A 126 13.11 0.40 -11.22
N PHE A 127 12.51 1.27 -10.39
CA PHE A 127 11.17 1.81 -10.61
C PHE A 127 11.19 3.31 -10.88
N ASP A 128 10.23 3.78 -11.67
CA ASP A 128 9.99 5.20 -11.94
C ASP A 128 9.04 5.80 -10.91
N LYS A 129 8.08 5.02 -10.46
CA LYS A 129 7.04 5.42 -9.51
C LYS A 129 6.86 4.36 -8.42
N ALA A 130 6.55 4.83 -7.20
CA ALA A 130 6.15 3.95 -6.12
C ALA A 130 4.89 4.47 -5.44
N MET A 131 4.10 3.58 -4.86
CA MET A 131 2.94 3.95 -4.05
C MET A 131 2.74 2.97 -2.89
N THR A 132 2.10 3.47 -1.84
CA THR A 132 1.55 2.67 -0.75
C THR A 132 0.21 3.28 -0.33
N ILE A 133 -0.85 2.48 -0.41
CA ILE A 133 -2.23 2.93 -0.18
C ILE A 133 -2.82 2.13 0.98
N ASN A 134 -3.22 2.83 2.05
CA ASN A 134 -3.77 2.23 3.28
C ASN A 134 -2.85 1.16 3.93
N SER A 135 -1.53 1.22 3.73
CA SER A 135 -0.58 0.21 4.22
C SER A 135 0.54 0.81 5.07
N HIS A 136 1.16 1.91 4.66
CA HIS A 136 2.32 2.52 5.31
C HIS A 136 2.19 2.69 6.84
N HIS A 137 1.01 3.03 7.35
CA HIS A 137 0.75 3.30 8.77
C HIS A 137 0.80 2.04 9.67
N ILE A 138 0.81 0.86 9.07
CA ILE A 138 0.92 -0.44 9.79
C ILE A 138 2.31 -1.07 9.65
N TRP A 139 3.26 -0.43 8.97
CA TRP A 139 4.63 -0.94 8.89
C TRP A 139 5.33 -0.81 10.25
N PRO A 140 6.12 -1.82 10.68
CA PRO A 140 6.84 -1.79 11.95
C PRO A 140 7.81 -0.61 12.07
N ASP A 141 8.56 -0.31 11.00
CA ASP A 141 9.40 0.87 10.84
C ASP A 141 9.08 1.56 9.51
N PRO A 142 8.19 2.56 9.52
CA PRO A 142 7.80 3.28 8.32
C PRO A 142 8.95 3.99 7.60
N VAL A 143 9.92 4.54 8.36
CA VAL A 143 11.04 5.26 7.78
C VAL A 143 12.04 4.31 7.13
N ALA A 144 12.34 3.17 7.76
CA ALA A 144 13.18 2.14 7.14
C ALA A 144 12.54 1.60 5.85
N GLY A 145 11.25 1.30 5.87
CA GLY A 145 10.51 0.89 4.67
C GLY A 145 10.55 1.92 3.55
N LEU A 146 10.41 3.19 3.88
CA LEU A 146 10.50 4.27 2.89
C LEU A 146 11.92 4.47 2.33
N ARG A 147 12.97 4.28 3.14
CA ARG A 147 14.36 4.27 2.66
C ARG A 147 14.60 3.14 1.66
N GLU A 148 14.02 1.99 1.92
CA GLU A 148 14.10 0.83 1.02
C GLU A 148 13.33 1.08 -0.28
N VAL A 149 12.13 1.67 -0.22
CA VAL A 149 11.41 2.12 -1.42
C VAL A 149 12.24 3.14 -2.20
N ARG A 150 12.85 4.13 -1.51
CA ARG A 150 13.70 5.14 -2.15
C ARG A 150 14.88 4.53 -2.87
N ARG A 151 15.53 3.51 -2.28
CA ARG A 151 16.62 2.77 -2.92
C ARG A 151 16.20 2.15 -4.25
N THR A 152 14.98 1.61 -4.32
CA THR A 152 14.47 0.98 -5.55
C THR A 152 13.99 1.97 -6.60
N LEU A 153 13.77 3.23 -6.25
CA LEU A 153 13.39 4.27 -7.20
C LEU A 153 14.62 4.79 -7.96
N ARG A 154 14.42 5.09 -9.22
CA ARG A 154 15.39 5.84 -10.04
C ARG A 154 15.53 7.27 -9.52
N ALA A 155 16.67 7.89 -9.81
CA ALA A 155 16.85 9.32 -9.52
C ALA A 155 15.73 10.15 -10.16
N GLY A 156 15.08 10.99 -9.36
CA GLY A 156 13.89 11.75 -9.77
C GLY A 156 12.58 10.95 -9.78
N GLY A 157 12.61 9.66 -9.44
CA GLY A 157 11.41 8.85 -9.26
C GLY A 157 10.52 9.38 -8.14
N ARG A 158 9.22 9.12 -8.20
CA ARG A 158 8.25 9.68 -7.26
C ARG A 158 7.56 8.60 -6.44
N ILE A 159 7.25 8.93 -5.18
CA ILE A 159 6.44 8.10 -4.28
C ILE A 159 5.15 8.81 -3.89
N ALA A 160 4.08 8.04 -3.69
CA ALA A 160 2.86 8.47 -3.03
C ALA A 160 2.56 7.59 -1.82
N ILE A 161 2.29 8.22 -0.68
CA ILE A 161 1.75 7.56 0.53
C ILE A 161 0.33 8.06 0.70
N ALA A 162 -0.66 7.17 0.66
CA ALA A 162 -2.05 7.59 0.76
C ALA A 162 -2.86 6.79 1.78
N ILE A 163 -3.81 7.48 2.42
CA ILE A 163 -4.82 6.87 3.28
C ILE A 163 -6.19 7.41 2.95
N THR A 164 -7.20 6.54 3.12
CA THR A 164 -8.60 6.95 3.07
C THR A 164 -8.94 7.96 4.16
N ARG A 165 -9.91 8.84 3.91
CA ARG A 165 -10.42 9.82 4.87
C ARG A 165 -10.96 9.20 6.18
N PHE A 166 -11.28 7.92 6.18
CA PHE A 166 -11.76 7.19 7.35
C PHE A 166 -10.65 6.59 8.21
N SER A 167 -9.37 6.76 7.82
CA SER A 167 -8.23 6.28 8.59
C SER A 167 -7.99 7.16 9.81
N TYR A 168 -7.60 6.52 10.91
CA TYR A 168 -7.16 7.19 12.13
C TYR A 168 -5.68 7.64 12.08
N ALA A 169 -4.96 7.33 11.01
CA ALA A 169 -3.57 7.73 10.87
C ALA A 169 -3.45 9.24 10.62
N SER A 170 -2.47 9.89 11.26
CA SER A 170 -2.24 11.32 11.09
C SER A 170 -1.48 11.61 9.79
N PRO A 171 -2.02 12.40 8.86
CA PRO A 171 -1.33 12.77 7.62
C PRO A 171 0.01 13.51 7.84
N ALA A 172 0.12 14.29 8.93
CA ALA A 172 1.36 15.01 9.27
C ALA A 172 2.56 14.08 9.50
N LYS A 173 2.32 12.83 9.91
CA LYS A 173 3.38 11.83 10.04
C LYS A 173 3.95 11.40 8.68
N PHE A 174 3.17 11.42 7.62
CA PHE A 174 3.61 10.97 6.30
C PHE A 174 4.65 11.91 5.69
N GLU A 175 4.42 13.22 5.82
CA GLU A 175 5.37 14.23 5.40
C GLU A 175 6.72 14.06 6.12
N ASN A 176 6.70 13.98 7.46
CA ASN A 176 7.91 13.77 8.26
C ASN A 176 8.62 12.46 7.89
N HIS A 177 7.88 11.36 7.73
CA HIS A 177 8.48 10.07 7.36
C HIS A 177 9.14 10.10 5.98
N LEU A 178 8.58 10.85 5.00
CA LEU A 178 9.21 11.03 3.70
C LEU A 178 10.50 11.84 3.82
N ILE A 179 10.49 12.94 4.58
CA ILE A 179 11.67 13.77 4.84
C ILE A 179 12.76 12.95 5.55
N ASP A 180 12.42 12.22 6.62
CA ASP A 180 13.34 11.38 7.38
C ASP A 180 13.91 10.20 6.57
N ALA A 181 13.18 9.76 5.55
CA ALA A 181 13.64 8.76 4.59
C ALA A 181 14.51 9.34 3.45
N GLY A 182 14.67 10.67 3.40
CA GLY A 182 15.53 11.38 2.44
C GLY A 182 14.86 11.72 1.12
N PHE A 183 13.53 11.75 1.05
CA PHE A 183 12.81 12.26 -0.12
C PHE A 183 12.83 13.78 -0.15
N ALA A 184 12.94 14.34 -1.36
CA ALA A 184 12.85 15.77 -1.64
C ALA A 184 11.46 16.15 -2.17
N ASP A 185 11.19 17.45 -2.30
CA ASP A 185 9.96 18.01 -2.88
C ASP A 185 8.68 17.43 -2.26
N VAL A 186 8.70 17.26 -0.93
CA VAL A 186 7.58 16.65 -0.22
C VAL A 186 6.38 17.60 -0.21
N SER A 187 5.21 17.07 -0.55
CA SER A 187 3.95 17.81 -0.55
C SER A 187 2.79 16.93 -0.08
N VAL A 188 1.79 17.54 0.56
CA VAL A 188 0.60 16.85 1.08
C VAL A 188 -0.63 17.38 0.38
N HIS A 189 -1.42 16.47 -0.15
CA HIS A 189 -2.68 16.73 -0.85
C HIS A 189 -3.84 16.10 -0.07
N THR A 190 -4.88 16.87 0.18
CA THR A 190 -6.13 16.37 0.81
C THR A 190 -7.27 16.57 -0.16
N GLY A 191 -8.06 15.53 -0.36
CA GLY A 191 -9.21 15.53 -1.24
C GLY A 191 -10.34 14.67 -0.67
N GLU A 192 -11.43 14.57 -1.42
CA GLU A 192 -12.60 13.77 -1.03
C GLU A 192 -12.24 12.28 -0.77
N PRO A 193 -11.36 11.62 -1.55
CA PRO A 193 -11.01 10.23 -1.29
C PRO A 193 -10.16 10.03 -0.03
N GLY A 194 -9.34 11.02 0.35
CA GLY A 194 -8.40 10.88 1.46
C GLY A 194 -7.26 11.88 1.46
N THR A 195 -6.14 11.49 2.05
CA THR A 195 -4.90 12.28 2.07
C THR A 195 -3.77 11.51 1.42
N CYS A 196 -2.97 12.20 0.62
CA CYS A 196 -1.81 11.67 -0.09
C CYS A 196 -0.60 12.58 0.13
N ALA A 197 0.52 12.02 0.60
CA ALA A 197 1.81 12.69 0.60
C ALA A 197 2.65 12.19 -0.58
N LEU A 198 3.27 13.12 -1.28
CA LEU A 198 4.19 12.86 -2.40
C LEU A 198 5.62 13.20 -2.01
N GLY A 199 6.59 12.50 -2.60
CA GLY A 199 8.01 12.80 -2.47
C GLY A 199 8.77 12.40 -3.73
N ARG A 200 9.97 12.96 -3.91
CA ARG A 200 10.88 12.67 -5.01
C ARG A 200 12.19 12.05 -4.51
N ALA A 201 12.65 10.94 -5.13
CA ALA A 201 13.88 10.25 -4.80
C ALA A 201 15.15 10.96 -5.34
#